data_398daef8c6f4801614d14be35b0c1916
#
_entry.id   398daef8c6f4801614d14be35b0c1916
#
_cell.length_a   1.000
_cell.length_b   1.000
_cell.length_c   1.000
_cell.angle_alpha   90.00
_cell.angle_beta   90.00
_cell.angle_gamma   90.00
#
_symmetry.space_group_name_H-M   'P 1'
#
loop_
_entity.id
_entity.type
_entity.pdbx_description
1 polymer ?
#
loop_
_entity_poly.entity_id
_entity_poly.type
_entity_poly.pdbx_seq_one_letter_code
_entity_poly.pdbx_strand_id
1 'polypeptide(L)'
;AVMIRSKEKGEAFSAKFGVKVVNTLDELVEKEPEFVVMAIKRGIVTENLITLFERGIPVLTETPPGEDVEALHQLWDAYQKYQPKVQVAEQYFLQPLYASWYKAICDGKLGEVENINISSLHGYHGASIIRQFLRIGFENCRIYGKRYWFDVTETYGREGMVFDGEVVKCSRDRLTMEFDNGKVAYFDFSDPAQYHSFIRTRQLTVQGTRGEIDDLTIRYLNAQNIPVTQDLRRIDLGVYGNQEWSHYAVMLGEEFLFRTPFINARFNDDEIAVASCMVKMHEYINGGEEFYGMADALQDMYICLK
;
A
#
# COMPACT_ATOMS: atom_id res chain seq x y z
N ALA A 1 13.44 20.84 -1.43
CA ALA A 1 12.80 21.61 -2.49
C ALA A 1 11.72 20.77 -3.15
N VAL A 2 10.77 21.41 -3.83
CA VAL A 2 9.74 20.73 -4.64
C VAL A 2 9.90 21.20 -6.08
N MET A 3 9.87 20.24 -7.03
CA MET A 3 9.90 20.57 -8.45
C MET A 3 8.46 20.74 -8.99
N ILE A 4 8.16 21.92 -9.50
CA ILE A 4 6.88 22.23 -10.16
C ILE A 4 7.18 22.95 -11.48
N ARG A 5 6.87 22.31 -12.62
CA ARG A 5 7.19 22.84 -13.97
C ARG A 5 6.53 24.18 -14.29
N SER A 6 5.31 24.39 -13.81
CA SER A 6 4.61 25.67 -13.98
C SER A 6 5.09 26.70 -12.96
N LYS A 7 5.67 27.81 -13.41
CA LYS A 7 6.18 28.88 -12.54
C LYS A 7 5.07 29.47 -11.67
N GLU A 8 3.90 29.76 -12.25
CA GLU A 8 2.73 30.31 -11.54
C GLU A 8 2.25 29.37 -10.42
N LYS A 9 2.10 28.06 -10.73
CA LYS A 9 1.70 27.06 -9.72
C LYS A 9 2.78 26.88 -8.66
N GLY A 10 4.05 26.98 -9.06
CA GLY A 10 5.18 26.90 -8.15
C GLY A 10 5.21 28.07 -7.15
N GLU A 11 4.99 29.29 -7.63
CA GLU A 11 4.92 30.49 -6.78
C GLU A 11 3.75 30.40 -5.79
N ALA A 12 2.57 29.98 -6.26
CA ALA A 12 1.40 29.77 -5.41
C ALA A 12 1.65 28.67 -4.34
N PHE A 13 2.29 27.58 -4.73
CA PHE A 13 2.66 26.49 -3.82
C PHE A 13 3.67 26.95 -2.76
N SER A 14 4.71 27.66 -3.19
CA SER A 14 5.72 28.21 -2.30
C SER A 14 5.12 29.20 -1.28
N ALA A 15 4.23 30.07 -1.74
CA ALA A 15 3.52 31.02 -0.86
C ALA A 15 2.62 30.32 0.17
N LYS A 16 1.95 29.22 -0.23
CA LYS A 16 1.05 28.47 0.63
C LYS A 16 1.78 27.64 1.69
N PHE A 17 2.88 26.98 1.32
CA PHE A 17 3.53 25.98 2.15
C PHE A 17 4.90 26.40 2.69
N GLY A 18 5.44 27.55 2.29
CA GLY A 18 6.76 28.02 2.70
C GLY A 18 7.93 27.18 2.18
N VAL A 19 7.71 26.37 1.12
CA VAL A 19 8.68 25.43 0.58
C VAL A 19 9.36 26.00 -0.65
N LYS A 20 10.66 25.80 -0.76
CA LYS A 20 11.44 26.20 -1.95
C LYS A 20 11.00 25.40 -3.16
N VAL A 21 10.58 26.09 -4.22
CA VAL A 21 10.20 25.51 -5.50
C VAL A 21 11.30 25.70 -6.52
N VAL A 22 11.53 24.67 -7.36
CA VAL A 22 12.38 24.69 -8.54
C VAL A 22 11.55 24.27 -9.76
N ASN A 23 11.97 24.59 -10.97
CA ASN A 23 11.16 24.35 -12.15
C ASN A 23 11.67 23.21 -13.04
N THR A 24 12.93 22.78 -12.84
CA THR A 24 13.56 21.72 -13.62
C THR A 24 14.15 20.64 -12.70
N LEU A 25 14.38 19.46 -13.30
CA LEU A 25 15.06 18.36 -12.61
C LEU A 25 16.50 18.73 -12.28
N ASP A 26 17.18 19.45 -13.16
CA ASP A 26 18.57 19.88 -12.94
C ASP A 26 18.66 20.79 -11.71
N GLU A 27 17.77 21.78 -11.59
CA GLU A 27 17.69 22.64 -10.42
C GLU A 27 17.37 21.86 -9.13
N LEU A 28 16.60 20.77 -9.23
CA LEU A 28 16.30 19.89 -8.08
C LEU A 28 17.55 19.11 -7.67
N VAL A 29 18.26 18.55 -8.63
CA VAL A 29 19.50 17.77 -8.42
C VAL A 29 20.62 18.63 -7.85
N GLU A 30 20.74 19.89 -8.29
CA GLU A 30 21.69 20.86 -7.72
C GLU A 30 21.49 21.12 -6.21
N LYS A 31 20.36 20.70 -5.63
CA LYS A 31 20.14 20.77 -4.18
C LYS A 31 20.71 19.58 -3.42
N GLU A 32 21.36 18.66 -4.11
CA GLU A 32 21.96 17.46 -3.56
C GLU A 32 21.01 16.71 -2.62
N PRO A 33 19.80 16.32 -3.12
CA PRO A 33 18.84 15.61 -2.31
C PRO A 33 19.40 14.24 -1.91
N GLU A 34 19.15 13.83 -0.68
CA GLU A 34 19.47 12.48 -0.22
C GLU A 34 18.73 11.42 -1.04
N PHE A 35 17.46 11.68 -1.35
CA PHE A 35 16.66 10.97 -2.33
C PHE A 35 15.54 11.88 -2.88
N VAL A 36 14.96 11.48 -3.99
CA VAL A 36 13.81 12.17 -4.60
C VAL A 36 12.54 11.38 -4.32
N VAL A 37 11.52 12.04 -3.79
CA VAL A 37 10.16 11.49 -3.74
C VAL A 37 9.47 11.86 -5.05
N MET A 38 9.08 10.85 -5.84
CA MET A 38 8.45 11.07 -7.13
C MET A 38 6.97 10.71 -7.09
N ALA A 39 6.13 11.73 -6.93
CA ALA A 39 4.66 11.64 -6.99
C ALA A 39 4.15 12.53 -8.13
N ILE A 40 4.17 12.00 -9.33
CA ILE A 40 3.83 12.73 -10.57
C ILE A 40 2.70 12.03 -11.33
N LYS A 41 2.14 12.75 -12.32
CA LYS A 41 1.08 12.20 -13.17
C LYS A 41 1.53 10.94 -13.90
N ARG A 42 0.67 9.93 -13.94
CA ARG A 42 0.83 8.75 -14.80
C ARG A 42 1.15 9.16 -16.25
N GLY A 43 1.71 8.28 -17.04
CA GLY A 43 2.12 8.55 -18.43
C GLY A 43 3.49 9.21 -18.59
N ILE A 44 4.07 9.76 -17.50
CA ILE A 44 5.43 10.33 -17.53
C ILE A 44 6.33 9.75 -16.43
N VAL A 45 5.83 8.79 -15.66
CA VAL A 45 6.56 8.17 -14.54
C VAL A 45 7.77 7.41 -15.03
N THR A 46 7.58 6.52 -16.01
CA THR A 46 8.61 5.63 -16.56
C THR A 46 9.83 6.41 -17.06
N GLU A 47 9.62 7.41 -17.91
CA GLU A 47 10.70 8.24 -18.48
C GLU A 47 11.48 8.99 -17.39
N ASN A 48 10.77 9.57 -16.41
CA ASN A 48 11.42 10.32 -15.34
C ASN A 48 12.16 9.39 -14.37
N LEU A 49 11.66 8.18 -14.09
CA LEU A 49 12.38 7.18 -13.30
C LEU A 49 13.69 6.78 -13.98
N ILE A 50 13.64 6.44 -15.26
CA ILE A 50 14.83 6.08 -16.04
C ILE A 50 15.86 7.20 -15.99
N THR A 51 15.42 8.46 -16.16
CA THR A 51 16.31 9.63 -16.07
C THR A 51 16.98 9.74 -14.70
N LEU A 52 16.26 9.48 -13.61
CA LEU A 52 16.85 9.49 -12.25
C LEU A 52 17.81 8.33 -12.05
N PHE A 53 17.50 7.15 -12.59
CA PHE A 53 18.39 5.97 -12.54
C PHE A 53 19.71 6.23 -13.29
N GLU A 54 19.64 6.81 -14.50
CA GLU A 54 20.82 7.21 -15.27
C GLU A 54 21.74 8.19 -14.53
N ARG A 55 21.14 9.04 -13.70
CA ARG A 55 21.88 10.03 -12.90
C ARG A 55 22.35 9.49 -11.53
N GLY A 56 22.04 8.24 -11.21
CA GLY A 56 22.38 7.62 -9.94
C GLY A 56 21.71 8.26 -8.72
N ILE A 57 20.54 8.88 -8.92
CA ILE A 57 19.81 9.56 -7.85
C ILE A 57 18.85 8.56 -7.17
N PRO A 58 18.95 8.39 -5.83
CA PRO A 58 18.03 7.54 -5.11
C PRO A 58 16.59 8.05 -5.20
N VAL A 59 15.60 7.13 -5.38
CA VAL A 59 14.22 7.49 -5.62
C VAL A 59 13.26 6.68 -4.75
N LEU A 60 12.32 7.36 -4.10
CA LEU A 60 11.07 6.78 -3.61
C LEU A 60 9.97 7.17 -4.59
N THR A 61 9.48 6.22 -5.37
CA THR A 61 8.43 6.49 -6.36
C THR A 61 7.04 6.09 -5.87
N GLU A 62 6.03 6.86 -6.27
CA GLU A 62 4.62 6.54 -6.04
C GLU A 62 4.18 5.31 -6.85
N THR A 63 3.11 4.68 -6.41
CA THR A 63 2.49 3.47 -7.01
C THR A 63 1.50 3.81 -8.13
N PRO A 64 1.38 2.96 -9.17
CA PRO A 64 2.35 1.98 -9.62
C PRO A 64 3.48 2.63 -10.44
N PRO A 65 4.68 2.02 -10.51
CA PRO A 65 5.82 2.63 -11.21
C PRO A 65 5.69 2.63 -12.75
N GLY A 66 4.83 1.78 -13.31
CA GLY A 66 4.55 1.69 -14.75
C GLY A 66 3.06 1.45 -15.02
N GLU A 67 2.57 1.80 -16.22
CA GLU A 67 1.15 1.76 -16.56
C GLU A 67 0.74 0.56 -17.42
N ASP A 68 1.65 0.01 -18.17
CA ASP A 68 1.44 -1.10 -19.08
C ASP A 68 2.67 -2.04 -19.13
N VAL A 69 2.53 -3.16 -19.82
CA VAL A 69 3.59 -4.19 -19.89
C VAL A 69 4.87 -3.66 -20.51
N GLU A 70 4.78 -2.76 -21.50
CA GLU A 70 5.95 -2.17 -22.13
C GLU A 70 6.74 -1.29 -21.15
N ALA A 71 6.03 -0.44 -20.40
CA ALA A 71 6.63 0.38 -19.35
C ALA A 71 7.28 -0.49 -18.24
N LEU A 72 6.68 -1.62 -17.88
CA LEU A 72 7.26 -2.54 -16.89
C LEU A 72 8.58 -3.13 -17.41
N HIS A 73 8.65 -3.53 -18.69
CA HIS A 73 9.89 -4.04 -19.29
C HIS A 73 10.97 -2.95 -19.35
N GLN A 74 10.63 -1.74 -19.79
CA GLN A 74 11.57 -0.62 -19.87
C GLN A 74 12.15 -0.29 -18.47
N LEU A 75 11.33 -0.28 -17.45
CA LEU A 75 11.76 -0.05 -16.06
C LEU A 75 12.65 -1.18 -15.56
N TRP A 76 12.31 -2.43 -15.88
CA TRP A 76 13.12 -3.57 -15.49
C TRP A 76 14.49 -3.56 -16.15
N ASP A 77 14.57 -3.29 -17.46
CA ASP A 77 15.82 -3.18 -18.19
C ASP A 77 16.70 -2.03 -17.65
N ALA A 78 16.09 -0.88 -17.36
CA ALA A 78 16.78 0.24 -16.76
C ALA A 78 17.27 -0.07 -15.34
N TYR A 79 16.44 -0.74 -14.52
CA TYR A 79 16.80 -1.19 -13.19
C TYR A 79 18.01 -2.14 -13.23
N GLN A 80 18.00 -3.12 -14.12
CA GLN A 80 19.13 -4.05 -14.29
C GLN A 80 20.40 -3.34 -14.77
N LYS A 81 20.26 -2.38 -15.66
CA LYS A 81 21.39 -1.64 -16.25
C LYS A 81 22.08 -0.69 -15.26
N TYR A 82 21.27 0.08 -14.53
CA TYR A 82 21.79 1.17 -13.69
C TYR A 82 21.93 0.81 -12.22
N GLN A 83 21.31 -0.30 -11.77
CA GLN A 83 21.31 -0.75 -10.37
C GLN A 83 21.01 0.39 -9.38
N PRO A 84 19.91 1.15 -9.59
CA PRO A 84 19.61 2.33 -8.80
C PRO A 84 19.20 1.97 -7.36
N LYS A 85 19.40 2.90 -6.43
CA LYS A 85 18.74 2.83 -5.13
C LYS A 85 17.30 3.33 -5.27
N VAL A 86 16.35 2.43 -5.42
CA VAL A 86 14.94 2.75 -5.61
C VAL A 86 14.05 1.90 -4.73
N GLN A 87 13.03 2.53 -4.15
CA GLN A 87 11.92 1.88 -3.46
C GLN A 87 10.60 2.41 -4.01
N VAL A 88 9.56 1.61 -3.92
CA VAL A 88 8.21 2.02 -4.33
C VAL A 88 7.35 2.25 -3.09
N ALA A 89 6.60 3.34 -3.07
CA ALA A 89 5.82 3.75 -1.92
C ALA A 89 4.50 2.97 -1.82
N GLU A 90 4.59 1.63 -1.75
CA GLU A 90 3.45 0.78 -1.42
C GLU A 90 3.19 0.87 0.08
N GLN A 91 2.26 1.74 0.46
CA GLN A 91 2.04 2.07 1.85
C GLN A 91 1.08 1.13 2.60
N TYR A 92 0.24 0.36 1.91
CA TYR A 92 -0.85 -0.35 2.58
C TYR A 92 -0.37 -1.34 3.64
N PHE A 93 0.67 -2.13 3.36
CA PHE A 93 1.19 -3.06 4.36
C PHE A 93 1.91 -2.38 5.54
N LEU A 94 2.13 -1.05 5.48
CA LEU A 94 2.65 -0.22 6.57
C LEU A 94 1.54 0.46 7.38
N GLN A 95 0.30 0.43 6.92
CA GLN A 95 -0.83 0.90 7.72
C GLN A 95 -1.01 0.03 8.97
N PRO A 96 -1.37 0.61 10.13
CA PRO A 96 -1.41 -0.11 11.41
C PRO A 96 -2.12 -1.45 11.39
N LEU A 97 -3.29 -1.54 10.75
CA LEU A 97 -4.07 -2.77 10.69
C LEU A 97 -3.42 -3.82 9.77
N TYR A 98 -3.01 -3.43 8.56
CA TYR A 98 -2.33 -4.35 7.62
C TYR A 98 -1.00 -4.84 8.17
N ALA A 99 -0.21 -3.95 8.80
CA ALA A 99 1.03 -4.30 9.47
C ALA A 99 0.80 -5.30 10.61
N SER A 100 -0.32 -5.15 11.35
CA SER A 100 -0.70 -6.08 12.42
C SER A 100 -1.06 -7.47 11.88
N TRP A 101 -1.84 -7.54 10.81
CA TRP A 101 -2.15 -8.81 10.13
C TRP A 101 -0.88 -9.47 9.61
N TYR A 102 -0.03 -8.70 8.93
CA TYR A 102 1.23 -9.22 8.40
C TYR A 102 2.15 -9.74 9.51
N LYS A 103 2.24 -9.01 10.64
CA LYS A 103 3.00 -9.46 11.79
C LYS A 103 2.44 -10.77 12.36
N ALA A 104 1.13 -10.91 12.51
CA ALA A 104 0.52 -12.15 12.99
C ALA A 104 0.83 -13.36 12.07
N ILE A 105 0.86 -13.13 10.76
CA ILE A 105 1.28 -14.12 9.75
C ILE A 105 2.76 -14.47 9.94
N CYS A 106 3.63 -13.47 10.03
CA CYS A 106 5.08 -13.65 10.20
C CYS A 106 5.45 -14.34 11.51
N ASP A 107 4.71 -14.06 12.59
CA ASP A 107 4.88 -14.71 13.90
C ASP A 107 4.36 -16.17 13.91
N GLY A 108 3.82 -16.65 12.78
CA GLY A 108 3.39 -18.04 12.60
C GLY A 108 2.08 -18.40 13.29
N LYS A 109 1.26 -17.42 13.70
CA LYS A 109 -0.04 -17.67 14.38
C LYS A 109 -0.98 -18.51 13.50
N LEU A 110 -0.93 -18.32 12.18
CA LEU A 110 -1.75 -19.08 11.23
C LEU A 110 -1.12 -20.38 10.77
N GLY A 111 0.14 -20.66 11.11
CA GLY A 111 0.92 -21.72 10.50
C GLY A 111 1.32 -21.41 9.07
N GLU A 112 1.30 -22.39 8.17
CA GLU A 112 1.49 -22.14 6.73
C GLU A 112 0.22 -21.50 6.16
N VAL A 113 0.36 -20.33 5.56
CA VAL A 113 -0.77 -19.63 4.94
C VAL A 113 -1.07 -20.24 3.58
N GLU A 114 -2.34 -20.56 3.32
CA GLU A 114 -2.78 -21.30 2.14
C GLU A 114 -3.66 -20.47 1.22
N ASN A 115 -4.52 -19.64 1.79
CA ASN A 115 -5.40 -18.80 0.99
C ASN A 115 -5.71 -17.44 1.63
N ILE A 116 -6.11 -16.51 0.78
CA ILE A 116 -6.59 -15.18 1.15
C ILE A 116 -7.85 -14.83 0.37
N ASN A 117 -8.82 -14.22 1.04
CA ASN A 117 -9.94 -13.53 0.39
C ASN A 117 -9.86 -12.05 0.73
N ILE A 118 -9.74 -11.20 -0.29
CA ILE A 118 -9.56 -9.77 -0.12
C ILE A 118 -10.61 -8.98 -0.93
N SER A 119 -11.35 -8.13 -0.22
CA SER A 119 -12.26 -7.13 -0.80
C SER A 119 -12.04 -5.73 -0.21
N SER A 120 -10.86 -5.49 0.34
CA SER A 120 -10.53 -4.24 1.03
C SER A 120 -9.75 -3.24 0.18
N LEU A 121 -9.10 -3.70 -0.90
CA LEU A 121 -8.19 -2.91 -1.73
C LEU A 121 -8.45 -3.15 -3.22
N HIS A 122 -8.18 -2.11 -4.01
CA HIS A 122 -8.30 -2.19 -5.47
C HIS A 122 -7.01 -2.68 -6.14
N GLY A 123 -7.15 -3.27 -7.32
CA GLY A 123 -6.14 -3.58 -8.32
C GLY A 123 -4.73 -3.86 -7.79
N TYR A 124 -3.81 -2.95 -8.07
CA TYR A 124 -2.40 -3.03 -7.71
C TYR A 124 -2.16 -3.29 -6.22
N HIS A 125 -2.81 -2.54 -5.34
CA HIS A 125 -2.66 -2.72 -3.89
C HIS A 125 -3.24 -4.05 -3.39
N GLY A 126 -4.31 -4.54 -4.04
CA GLY A 126 -4.84 -5.88 -3.80
C GLY A 126 -3.83 -6.97 -4.15
N ALA A 127 -3.16 -6.86 -5.31
CA ALA A 127 -2.11 -7.78 -5.75
C ALA A 127 -0.92 -7.77 -4.79
N SER A 128 -0.48 -6.59 -4.36
CA SER A 128 0.61 -6.40 -3.39
C SER A 128 0.32 -7.12 -2.07
N ILE A 129 -0.84 -6.88 -1.45
CA ILE A 129 -1.22 -7.53 -0.18
C ILE A 129 -1.38 -9.04 -0.35
N ILE A 130 -1.97 -9.51 -1.45
CA ILE A 130 -2.09 -10.95 -1.75
C ILE A 130 -0.71 -11.61 -1.74
N ARG A 131 0.25 -11.07 -2.49
CA ARG A 131 1.59 -11.65 -2.56
C ARG A 131 2.32 -11.59 -1.22
N GLN A 132 2.26 -10.46 -0.53
CA GLN A 132 2.89 -10.31 0.78
C GLN A 132 2.31 -11.28 1.83
N PHE A 133 0.98 -11.37 1.93
CA PHE A 133 0.33 -12.17 2.97
C PHE A 133 0.41 -13.67 2.68
N LEU A 134 0.30 -14.08 1.42
CA LEU A 134 0.51 -15.46 1.01
C LEU A 134 2.00 -15.86 0.93
N ARG A 135 2.91 -14.88 1.10
CA ARG A 135 4.35 -15.09 0.91
C ARG A 135 4.66 -15.67 -0.47
N ILE A 136 4.08 -15.07 -1.50
CA ILE A 136 4.33 -15.37 -2.89
C ILE A 136 5.55 -14.54 -3.33
N GLY A 137 6.53 -15.21 -3.93
CA GLY A 137 7.64 -14.54 -4.61
C GLY A 137 7.25 -14.15 -6.05
N PHE A 138 7.87 -14.85 -7.01
CA PHE A 138 7.62 -14.65 -8.45
C PHE A 138 6.99 -15.90 -9.09
N GLU A 139 6.26 -16.68 -8.32
CA GLU A 139 5.53 -17.85 -8.80
C GLU A 139 4.50 -17.43 -9.85
N ASN A 140 4.36 -18.26 -10.88
CA ASN A 140 3.30 -18.07 -11.86
C ASN A 140 1.93 -18.26 -11.22
N CYS A 141 0.94 -17.57 -11.77
CA CYS A 141 -0.45 -17.78 -11.36
C CYS A 141 -1.37 -17.88 -12.58
N ARG A 142 -2.49 -18.58 -12.39
CA ARG A 142 -3.62 -18.59 -13.31
C ARG A 142 -4.71 -17.72 -12.71
N ILE A 143 -5.24 -16.81 -13.53
CA ILE A 143 -6.26 -15.86 -13.10
C ILE A 143 -7.57 -16.19 -13.81
N TYR A 144 -8.61 -16.43 -13.04
CA TYR A 144 -9.97 -16.64 -13.52
C TYR A 144 -10.87 -15.58 -12.92
N GLY A 145 -11.67 -14.92 -13.75
CA GLY A 145 -12.55 -13.93 -13.18
C GLY A 145 -13.55 -13.33 -14.12
N LYS A 146 -14.38 -12.47 -13.56
CA LYS A 146 -15.40 -11.78 -14.31
C LYS A 146 -15.68 -10.42 -13.69
N ARG A 147 -15.92 -9.43 -14.54
CA ARG A 147 -16.44 -8.12 -14.17
C ARG A 147 -17.95 -8.12 -14.22
N TYR A 148 -18.55 -7.62 -13.17
CA TYR A 148 -19.99 -7.41 -13.02
C TYR A 148 -20.28 -5.92 -12.88
N TRP A 149 -21.55 -5.53 -13.05
CA TRP A 149 -21.97 -4.15 -12.90
C TRP A 149 -23.19 -4.11 -11.98
N PHE A 150 -23.16 -3.19 -11.03
CA PHE A 150 -24.21 -3.00 -10.04
C PHE A 150 -24.49 -1.50 -9.85
N ASP A 151 -25.72 -1.20 -9.46
CA ASP A 151 -26.11 0.14 -9.08
C ASP A 151 -25.92 0.31 -7.58
N VAL A 152 -25.34 1.44 -7.18
CA VAL A 152 -25.02 1.78 -5.79
C VAL A 152 -25.32 3.24 -5.55
N THR A 153 -26.00 3.55 -4.45
CA THR A 153 -26.15 4.94 -4.00
C THR A 153 -24.80 5.47 -3.51
N GLU A 154 -24.35 6.57 -4.05
CA GLU A 154 -23.11 7.24 -3.62
C GLU A 154 -23.30 7.82 -2.22
N THR A 155 -22.34 7.62 -1.35
CA THR A 155 -22.40 8.07 0.05
C THR A 155 -21.20 8.92 0.46
N TYR A 156 -20.15 8.92 -0.37
CA TYR A 156 -18.91 9.63 -0.07
C TYR A 156 -18.13 9.94 -1.35
N GLY A 157 -17.57 11.13 -1.43
CA GLY A 157 -16.66 11.58 -2.46
C GLY A 157 -15.41 12.23 -1.87
N ARG A 158 -14.55 12.80 -2.70
CA ARG A 158 -13.33 13.49 -2.25
C ARG A 158 -13.60 14.71 -1.37
N GLU A 159 -14.75 15.33 -1.56
CA GLU A 159 -15.18 16.53 -0.78
C GLU A 159 -15.89 16.16 0.52
N GLY A 160 -16.09 14.87 0.79
CA GLY A 160 -16.75 14.37 1.99
C GLY A 160 -18.00 13.56 1.72
N MET A 161 -18.94 13.56 2.67
CA MET A 161 -20.20 12.83 2.57
C MET A 161 -21.13 13.41 1.51
N VAL A 162 -21.80 12.52 0.76
CA VAL A 162 -22.79 12.84 -0.27
C VAL A 162 -24.18 12.47 0.22
N PHE A 163 -25.15 13.36 0.09
CA PHE A 163 -26.52 13.20 0.62
C PHE A 163 -27.62 13.39 -0.44
N ASP A 164 -27.27 13.47 -1.71
CA ASP A 164 -28.20 13.69 -2.81
C ASP A 164 -28.98 12.44 -3.22
N GLY A 165 -28.52 11.24 -2.78
CA GLY A 165 -29.13 9.96 -3.12
C GLY A 165 -28.84 9.53 -4.56
N GLU A 166 -27.83 10.09 -5.22
CA GLU A 166 -27.45 9.71 -6.57
C GLU A 166 -27.06 8.24 -6.64
N VAL A 167 -27.61 7.53 -7.62
CA VAL A 167 -27.31 6.12 -7.90
C VAL A 167 -26.34 6.06 -9.06
N VAL A 168 -25.16 5.54 -8.79
CA VAL A 168 -24.08 5.39 -9.76
C VAL A 168 -23.86 3.94 -10.13
N LYS A 169 -23.41 3.69 -11.37
CA LYS A 169 -23.07 2.35 -11.84
C LYS A 169 -21.61 2.03 -11.51
N CYS A 170 -21.41 0.95 -10.76
CA CYS A 170 -20.10 0.50 -10.32
C CYS A 170 -19.73 -0.84 -10.93
N SER A 171 -18.49 -1.00 -11.33
CA SER A 171 -17.94 -2.31 -11.67
C SER A 171 -17.59 -3.09 -10.39
N ARG A 172 -17.67 -4.42 -10.48
CA ARG A 172 -17.17 -5.33 -9.45
C ARG A 172 -16.40 -6.46 -10.10
N ASP A 173 -15.11 -6.51 -9.79
CA ASP A 173 -14.24 -7.58 -10.26
C ASP A 173 -14.20 -8.70 -9.22
N ARG A 174 -14.49 -9.93 -9.67
CA ARG A 174 -14.31 -11.14 -8.86
C ARG A 174 -13.35 -12.06 -9.56
N LEU A 175 -12.22 -12.33 -8.91
CA LEU A 175 -11.13 -13.11 -9.47
C LEU A 175 -10.75 -14.24 -8.51
N THR A 176 -10.29 -15.35 -9.07
CA THR A 176 -9.54 -16.40 -8.38
C THR A 176 -8.15 -16.45 -9.00
N MET A 177 -7.13 -16.41 -8.16
CA MET A 177 -5.72 -16.54 -8.55
C MET A 177 -5.17 -17.84 -7.96
N GLU A 178 -4.77 -18.78 -8.81
CA GLU A 178 -4.16 -20.05 -8.42
C GLU A 178 -2.66 -19.97 -8.69
N PHE A 179 -1.85 -20.02 -7.66
CA PHE A 179 -0.39 -19.98 -7.78
C PHE A 179 0.20 -21.37 -7.93
N ASP A 180 1.33 -21.49 -8.64
CA ASP A 180 1.98 -22.80 -8.91
C ASP A 180 2.43 -23.53 -7.63
N ASN A 181 2.60 -22.81 -6.52
CA ASN A 181 2.88 -23.40 -5.20
C ASN A 181 1.62 -23.92 -4.46
N GLY A 182 0.46 -23.91 -5.11
CA GLY A 182 -0.82 -24.39 -4.59
C GLY A 182 -1.60 -23.38 -3.73
N LYS A 183 -1.06 -22.20 -3.47
CA LYS A 183 -1.78 -21.14 -2.74
C LYS A 183 -2.83 -20.48 -3.63
N VAL A 184 -3.91 -19.99 -3.01
CA VAL A 184 -5.04 -19.42 -3.74
C VAL A 184 -5.42 -18.07 -3.16
N ALA A 185 -5.69 -17.10 -4.04
CA ALA A 185 -6.29 -15.84 -3.66
C ALA A 185 -7.66 -15.63 -4.31
N TYR A 186 -8.58 -15.06 -3.54
CA TYR A 186 -9.87 -14.57 -3.99
C TYR A 186 -9.89 -13.07 -3.88
N PHE A 187 -10.07 -12.39 -5.00
CA PHE A 187 -10.16 -10.95 -5.08
C PHE A 187 -11.57 -10.53 -5.45
N ASP A 188 -12.15 -9.62 -4.70
CA ASP A 188 -13.51 -9.15 -4.90
C ASP A 188 -13.63 -7.67 -4.55
N PHE A 189 -13.55 -6.78 -5.53
CA PHE A 189 -13.57 -5.34 -5.30
C PHE A 189 -14.53 -4.60 -6.23
N SER A 190 -15.23 -3.61 -5.69
CA SER A 190 -16.15 -2.74 -6.43
C SER A 190 -15.60 -1.32 -6.52
N ASP A 191 -15.22 -0.91 -7.72
CA ASP A 191 -14.70 0.43 -7.99
C ASP A 191 -15.77 1.30 -8.67
N PRO A 192 -16.01 2.54 -8.23
CA PRO A 192 -15.44 3.25 -7.08
C PRO A 192 -16.19 3.06 -5.75
N ALA A 193 -17.33 2.36 -5.75
CA ALA A 193 -18.27 2.32 -4.62
C ALA A 193 -17.65 1.80 -3.31
N GLN A 194 -16.72 0.85 -3.38
CA GLN A 194 -16.13 0.25 -2.17
C GLN A 194 -15.01 1.09 -1.57
N TYR A 195 -14.55 2.08 -2.29
CA TYR A 195 -13.43 2.92 -1.87
C TYR A 195 -13.73 3.75 -0.62
N HIS A 196 -14.90 4.39 -0.61
CA HIS A 196 -15.33 5.31 0.44
C HIS A 196 -16.79 5.12 0.83
N SER A 197 -17.35 3.94 0.62
CA SER A 197 -18.77 3.72 0.88
C SER A 197 -19.06 3.47 2.36
N PHE A 198 -20.09 4.13 2.89
CA PHE A 198 -20.64 3.83 4.21
C PHE A 198 -21.64 2.64 4.21
N ILE A 199 -21.98 2.13 3.04
CA ILE A 199 -22.96 1.02 2.88
C ILE A 199 -22.32 -0.22 2.23
N ARG A 200 -20.99 -0.27 2.13
CA ARG A 200 -20.22 -1.43 1.67
C ARG A 200 -19.08 -1.69 2.63
N THR A 201 -18.94 -2.93 3.04
CA THR A 201 -17.84 -3.36 3.91
C THR A 201 -16.57 -3.61 3.09
N ARG A 202 -15.43 -3.42 3.74
CA ARG A 202 -14.13 -3.93 3.29
C ARG A 202 -13.84 -5.16 4.12
N GLN A 203 -13.40 -6.24 3.50
CA GLN A 203 -13.14 -7.51 4.17
C GLN A 203 -11.80 -8.09 3.76
N LEU A 204 -11.16 -8.74 4.72
CA LEU A 204 -9.96 -9.53 4.52
C LEU A 204 -10.06 -10.78 5.39
N THR A 205 -9.91 -11.94 4.74
CA THR A 205 -9.79 -13.22 5.44
C THR A 205 -8.50 -13.91 4.96
N VAL A 206 -7.67 -14.37 5.89
CA VAL A 206 -6.44 -15.13 5.58
C VAL A 206 -6.50 -16.45 6.34
N GLN A 207 -6.36 -17.57 5.64
CA GLN A 207 -6.42 -18.88 6.26
C GLN A 207 -5.10 -19.63 6.10
N GLY A 208 -4.69 -20.27 7.16
CA GLY A 208 -3.54 -21.14 7.21
C GLY A 208 -3.82 -22.42 7.99
N THR A 209 -2.82 -23.30 8.04
CA THR A 209 -2.95 -24.64 8.64
C THR A 209 -3.27 -24.63 10.13
N ARG A 210 -3.05 -23.52 10.84
CA ARG A 210 -3.21 -23.42 12.29
C ARG A 210 -4.09 -22.26 12.74
N GLY A 211 -4.62 -21.48 11.82
CA GLY A 211 -5.45 -20.33 12.19
C GLY A 211 -5.98 -19.55 11.01
N GLU A 212 -6.76 -18.53 11.36
CA GLU A 212 -7.44 -17.65 10.43
C GLU A 212 -7.43 -16.21 10.95
N ILE A 213 -7.21 -15.27 10.07
CA ILE A 213 -7.57 -13.86 10.26
C ILE A 213 -8.91 -13.65 9.55
N ASP A 214 -9.88 -13.07 10.25
CA ASP A 214 -11.18 -12.67 9.74
C ASP A 214 -11.43 -11.22 10.19
N ASP A 215 -10.99 -10.28 9.36
CA ASP A 215 -10.93 -8.86 9.68
C ASP A 215 -10.23 -8.59 11.03
N LEU A 216 -10.99 -8.15 12.02
CA LEU A 216 -10.43 -7.83 13.35
C LEU A 216 -10.27 -9.05 14.27
N THR A 217 -10.78 -10.21 13.89
CA THR A 217 -10.72 -11.41 14.73
C THR A 217 -9.64 -12.37 14.21
N ILE A 218 -8.78 -12.83 15.12
CA ILE A 218 -7.79 -13.87 14.83
C ILE A 218 -8.13 -15.13 15.64
N ARG A 219 -8.30 -16.25 14.95
CA ARG A 219 -8.51 -17.59 15.51
C ARG A 219 -7.29 -18.44 15.24
N TYR A 220 -6.73 -19.07 16.23
CA TYR A 220 -5.52 -19.88 16.05
C TYR A 220 -5.38 -20.98 17.10
N LEU A 221 -4.55 -21.97 16.80
CA LEU A 221 -4.14 -22.98 17.77
C LEU A 221 -2.88 -22.52 18.49
N ASN A 222 -2.94 -22.46 19.83
CA ASN A 222 -1.76 -22.16 20.63
C ASN A 222 -0.74 -23.33 20.63
N ALA A 223 0.34 -23.21 21.39
CA ALA A 223 1.39 -24.24 21.45
C ALA A 223 0.90 -25.62 21.96
N GLN A 224 -0.21 -25.66 22.69
CA GLN A 224 -0.86 -26.88 23.18
C GLN A 224 -1.98 -27.38 22.24
N ASN A 225 -2.12 -26.80 21.05
CA ASN A 225 -3.21 -27.04 20.11
C ASN A 225 -4.61 -26.72 20.65
N ILE A 226 -4.69 -25.82 21.63
CA ILE A 226 -5.96 -25.32 22.15
C ILE A 226 -6.42 -24.15 21.27
N PRO A 227 -7.69 -24.17 20.77
CA PRO A 227 -8.23 -23.05 20.01
C PRO A 227 -8.29 -21.77 20.83
N VAL A 228 -7.81 -20.68 20.26
CA VAL A 228 -7.84 -19.34 20.82
C VAL A 228 -8.55 -18.42 19.83
N THR A 229 -9.43 -17.56 20.33
CA THR A 229 -10.07 -16.49 19.56
C THR A 229 -9.80 -15.16 20.25
N GLN A 230 -9.24 -14.21 19.53
CA GLN A 230 -8.93 -12.88 20.05
C GLN A 230 -9.23 -11.82 18.98
N ASP A 231 -9.65 -10.64 19.43
CA ASP A 231 -9.86 -9.50 18.57
C ASP A 231 -8.65 -8.55 18.61
N LEU A 232 -8.31 -8.00 17.45
CA LEU A 232 -7.36 -6.91 17.35
C LEU A 232 -7.93 -5.67 18.02
N ARG A 233 -7.19 -5.11 18.94
CA ARG A 233 -7.57 -3.91 19.67
C ARG A 233 -6.69 -2.73 19.29
N ARG A 234 -7.30 -1.71 18.72
CA ARG A 234 -6.65 -0.43 18.47
C ARG A 234 -6.49 0.34 19.79
N ILE A 235 -5.31 0.90 20.00
CA ILE A 235 -4.99 1.76 21.13
C ILE A 235 -4.68 3.15 20.59
N ASP A 236 -5.53 4.11 20.95
CA ASP A 236 -5.33 5.52 20.65
C ASP A 236 -5.14 6.30 21.93
N LEU A 237 -4.22 7.27 21.93
CA LEU A 237 -4.07 8.25 23.00
C LEU A 237 -5.07 9.38 22.81
N GLY A 238 -5.43 10.08 23.86
CA GLY A 238 -6.30 11.25 23.76
C GLY A 238 -7.80 10.96 23.78
N VAL A 239 -8.22 9.76 24.18
CA VAL A 239 -9.63 9.43 24.43
C VAL A 239 -10.12 10.10 25.73
N TYR A 240 -11.44 10.28 25.85
CA TYR A 240 -12.13 10.88 27.01
C TYR A 240 -11.79 12.35 27.28
N GLY A 241 -11.71 13.16 26.23
CA GLY A 241 -11.55 14.61 26.34
C GLY A 241 -10.10 15.09 26.47
N ASN A 242 -9.13 14.20 26.36
CA ASN A 242 -7.75 14.60 26.16
C ASN A 242 -7.63 15.25 24.77
N GLN A 243 -6.96 16.38 24.67
CA GLN A 243 -6.77 17.13 23.41
C GLN A 243 -5.65 16.56 22.53
N GLU A 244 -4.83 15.69 23.06
CA GLU A 244 -3.65 15.10 22.41
C GLU A 244 -4.01 13.75 21.80
N TRP A 245 -4.85 13.71 20.77
CA TRP A 245 -5.15 12.46 20.08
C TRP A 245 -4.00 12.03 19.18
N SER A 246 -3.62 10.75 19.27
CA SER A 246 -2.73 10.09 18.30
C SER A 246 -2.93 8.58 18.33
N HIS A 247 -2.71 7.91 17.19
CA HIS A 247 -2.66 6.45 17.18
C HIS A 247 -1.40 5.98 17.90
N TYR A 248 -1.53 4.94 18.74
CA TYR A 248 -0.40 4.41 19.50
C TYR A 248 -0.01 2.99 19.06
N ALA A 249 -0.97 2.05 19.04
CA ALA A 249 -0.69 0.66 18.77
C ALA A 249 -1.91 -0.14 18.29
N VAL A 250 -1.66 -1.34 17.78
CA VAL A 250 -2.65 -2.41 17.65
C VAL A 250 -2.16 -3.62 18.45
N MET A 251 -3.03 -4.18 19.25
CA MET A 251 -2.76 -5.30 20.13
C MET A 251 -3.61 -6.52 19.80
N LEU A 252 -3.06 -7.71 20.06
CA LEU A 252 -3.79 -8.97 20.12
C LEU A 252 -3.55 -9.58 21.53
N GLY A 253 -4.58 -9.56 22.39
CA GLY A 253 -4.40 -9.89 23.79
C GLY A 253 -3.37 -8.98 24.48
N GLU A 254 -2.27 -9.55 24.96
CA GLU A 254 -1.17 -8.84 25.64
C GLU A 254 -0.04 -8.44 24.67
N GLU A 255 -0.12 -8.81 23.40
CA GLU A 255 0.94 -8.64 22.42
C GLU A 255 0.72 -7.40 21.54
N PHE A 256 1.75 -6.59 21.37
CA PHE A 256 1.77 -5.53 20.37
C PHE A 256 2.06 -6.11 18.97
N LEU A 257 1.09 -6.07 18.08
CA LEU A 257 1.30 -6.40 16.67
C LEU A 257 1.80 -5.20 15.86
N PHE A 258 1.39 -4.00 16.25
CA PHE A 258 1.89 -2.75 15.68
C PHE A 258 2.08 -1.71 16.78
N ARG A 259 3.13 -0.89 16.64
CA ARG A 259 3.32 0.35 17.42
C ARG A 259 3.75 1.45 16.47
N THR A 260 3.11 2.62 16.57
CA THR A 260 3.49 3.76 15.74
C THR A 260 4.95 4.17 16.03
N PRO A 261 5.78 4.39 14.99
CA PRO A 261 7.10 4.99 15.18
C PRO A 261 7.03 6.51 15.44
N PHE A 262 5.87 7.14 15.22
CA PHE A 262 5.65 8.58 15.28
C PHE A 262 4.89 8.95 16.56
N ILE A 263 5.55 8.85 17.71
CA ILE A 263 4.96 9.14 19.01
C ILE A 263 4.50 10.61 19.04
N ASN A 264 3.26 10.84 19.48
CA ASN A 264 2.59 12.15 19.58
C ASN A 264 2.32 12.84 18.24
N ALA A 265 2.57 12.22 17.09
CA ALA A 265 2.11 12.74 15.82
C ALA A 265 0.60 12.47 15.63
N ARG A 266 -0.13 13.47 15.16
CA ARG A 266 -1.58 13.37 14.88
C ARG A 266 -1.83 12.84 13.46
N PHE A 267 -1.18 11.76 13.13
CA PHE A 267 -1.32 11.10 11.84
C PHE A 267 -2.51 10.14 11.84
N ASN A 268 -3.26 10.12 10.74
CA ASN A 268 -4.15 9.01 10.43
C ASN A 268 -3.33 7.81 9.94
N ASP A 269 -3.98 6.67 9.70
CA ASP A 269 -3.32 5.42 9.35
C ASP A 269 -2.53 5.50 8.02
N ASP A 270 -3.05 6.25 7.06
CA ASP A 270 -2.39 6.46 5.77
C ASP A 270 -1.17 7.38 5.91
N GLU A 271 -1.29 8.46 6.68
CA GLU A 271 -0.16 9.36 6.98
C GLU A 271 0.96 8.64 7.74
N ILE A 272 0.63 7.74 8.67
CA ILE A 272 1.62 6.87 9.34
C ILE A 272 2.36 6.03 8.30
N ALA A 273 1.63 5.43 7.38
CA ALA A 273 2.20 4.55 6.37
C ALA A 273 3.08 5.30 5.37
N VAL A 274 2.61 6.45 4.85
CA VAL A 274 3.39 7.31 3.94
C VAL A 274 4.66 7.84 4.61
N ALA A 275 4.56 8.32 5.85
CA ALA A 275 5.72 8.76 6.62
C ALA A 275 6.70 7.60 6.86
N SER A 276 6.19 6.38 7.10
CA SER A 276 7.02 5.17 7.23
C SER A 276 7.77 4.84 5.94
N CYS A 277 7.16 5.02 4.75
CA CYS A 277 7.86 4.85 3.47
C CYS A 277 9.08 5.77 3.37
N MET A 278 8.95 7.04 3.80
CA MET A 278 10.05 8.01 3.77
C MET A 278 11.18 7.61 4.73
N VAL A 279 10.84 7.20 5.96
CA VAL A 279 11.84 6.74 6.96
C VAL A 279 12.54 5.49 6.43
N LYS A 280 11.82 4.53 5.89
CA LYS A 280 12.39 3.31 5.32
C LYS A 280 13.25 3.57 4.09
N MET A 281 12.91 4.53 3.25
CA MET A 281 13.76 4.95 2.15
C MET A 281 15.08 5.55 2.66
N HIS A 282 15.02 6.40 3.69
CA HIS A 282 16.20 6.95 4.34
C HIS A 282 17.10 5.82 4.91
N GLU A 283 16.52 4.86 5.62
CA GLU A 283 17.22 3.69 6.14
C GLU A 283 17.88 2.88 5.01
N TYR A 284 17.15 2.60 3.93
CA TYR A 284 17.62 1.82 2.78
C TYR A 284 18.84 2.45 2.10
N ILE A 285 18.83 3.75 1.83
CA ILE A 285 19.97 4.42 1.19
C ILE A 285 21.21 4.45 2.07
N ASN A 286 21.04 4.34 3.40
CA ASN A 286 22.09 4.27 4.40
C ASN A 286 22.52 2.81 4.74
N GLY A 287 22.12 1.83 3.92
CA GLY A 287 22.54 0.43 4.03
C GLY A 287 21.57 -0.46 4.82
N GLY A 288 20.38 0.03 5.13
CA GLY A 288 19.27 -0.78 5.67
C GLY A 288 18.65 -1.69 4.61
N GLU A 289 17.69 -2.51 5.06
CA GLU A 289 16.99 -3.45 4.20
C GLU A 289 16.00 -2.76 3.25
N GLU A 290 15.80 -3.37 2.08
CA GLU A 290 14.75 -3.02 1.15
C GLU A 290 13.38 -3.28 1.81
N PHE A 291 12.42 -2.33 1.67
CA PHE A 291 11.08 -2.53 2.21
C PHE A 291 10.06 -2.88 1.14
N TYR A 292 10.18 -2.31 -0.06
CA TYR A 292 9.36 -2.66 -1.22
C TYR A 292 10.06 -2.28 -2.53
N GLY A 293 10.71 -3.26 -3.12
CA GLY A 293 11.60 -3.07 -4.25
C GLY A 293 10.92 -2.93 -5.60
N MET A 294 11.69 -2.53 -6.59
CA MET A 294 11.20 -2.38 -7.96
C MET A 294 10.70 -3.71 -8.53
N ALA A 295 11.37 -4.83 -8.28
CA ALA A 295 10.96 -6.14 -8.78
C ALA A 295 9.55 -6.54 -8.28
N ASP A 296 9.28 -6.35 -6.98
CA ASP A 296 7.97 -6.64 -6.39
C ASP A 296 6.90 -5.73 -6.97
N ALA A 297 7.17 -4.43 -7.08
CA ALA A 297 6.23 -3.45 -7.62
C ALA A 297 5.87 -3.73 -9.08
N LEU A 298 6.86 -4.10 -9.91
CA LEU A 298 6.61 -4.47 -11.31
C LEU A 298 5.80 -5.76 -11.42
N GLN A 299 6.08 -6.76 -10.56
CA GLN A 299 5.33 -8.00 -10.52
C GLN A 299 3.87 -7.79 -10.11
N ASP A 300 3.61 -6.97 -9.09
CA ASP A 300 2.26 -6.66 -8.65
C ASP A 300 1.46 -5.92 -9.71
N MET A 301 2.11 -4.97 -10.40
CA MET A 301 1.47 -4.30 -11.52
C MET A 301 1.23 -5.24 -12.70
N TYR A 302 2.15 -6.15 -13.00
CA TYR A 302 1.95 -7.15 -14.04
C TYR A 302 0.73 -8.05 -13.75
N ILE A 303 0.57 -8.50 -12.51
CA ILE A 303 -0.62 -9.26 -12.08
C ILE A 303 -1.89 -8.42 -12.25
N CYS A 304 -1.84 -7.15 -11.86
CA CYS A 304 -2.98 -6.23 -11.98
C CYS A 304 -3.40 -5.98 -13.44
N LEU A 305 -2.48 -6.07 -14.39
CA LEU A 305 -2.75 -5.88 -15.83
C LEU A 305 -3.35 -7.13 -16.51
N LYS A 306 -3.29 -8.28 -15.87
CA LYS A 306 -3.83 -9.56 -16.38
C LYS A 306 -5.24 -9.82 -15.94
#